data_cbb8db48c87f4a4dce8cc37177cc0476
#
_entry.id   cbb8db48c87f4a4dce8cc37177cc0476
#
_cell.length_a   1.000
_cell.length_b   1.000
_cell.length_c   1.000
_cell.angle_alpha   90.00
_cell.angle_beta   90.00
_cell.angle_gamma   90.00
#
_symmetry.space_group_name_H-M   'P 1'
#
loop_
_entity.id
_entity.type
_entity.pdbx_description
1 polymer ?
#
loop_
_entity_poly.entity_id
_entity_poly.type
_entity_poly.pdbx_seq_one_letter_code
_entity_poly.pdbx_strand_id
1 'polypeptide(L)'
;MRLQARLYRPRVKVTPSPDKSDPRELPPVTVSEYDGVRYLHLGSVWVQGAMRINKPQKVELDYVQRMLASLLWLPTLDAEEGAAVQLGLGAGAITRFTAQQLGLPTTVVEINPDVVRAGQMWFALPEQAEVVIGDAADWLAQATPRSVCLLHVDLYDHEAAAPVLDSQDFYAACREVLQDGGVMSVNLFGRDASFVTSVARIAAAYGSDQVWSLQPTREGNTVVVAGRQVAVPDREVLSARAQAIEARFGTLGLPARKWLRMVRPHRPVVLV
;
A
#
# COMPACT_ATOMS: atom_id res chain seq x y z
N MET A 1 -23.48 19.91 13.76
CA MET A 1 -23.40 20.39 12.37
C MET A 1 -22.55 19.42 11.58
N ARG A 2 -23.17 18.56 10.76
CA ARG A 2 -22.46 17.53 9.97
C ARG A 2 -22.03 18.18 8.65
N LEU A 3 -20.75 18.45 8.47
CA LEU A 3 -20.20 18.79 7.15
C LEU A 3 -20.15 17.49 6.33
N GLN A 4 -21.07 17.38 5.39
CA GLN A 4 -20.92 16.44 4.27
C GLN A 4 -19.74 16.93 3.41
N ALA A 5 -18.67 16.14 3.38
CA ALA A 5 -17.63 16.35 2.38
C ALA A 5 -18.25 16.09 0.99
N ARG A 6 -18.62 17.17 0.31
CA ARG A 6 -18.95 17.12 -1.12
C ARG A 6 -17.69 16.69 -1.86
N LEU A 7 -17.76 15.58 -2.54
CA LEU A 7 -16.79 15.18 -3.54
C LEU A 7 -16.60 16.34 -4.52
N TYR A 8 -15.45 16.99 -4.47
CA TYR A 8 -15.09 18.04 -5.40
C TYR A 8 -14.87 17.41 -6.77
N ARG A 9 -15.75 17.74 -7.72
CA ARG A 9 -15.51 17.48 -9.15
C ARG A 9 -14.88 18.75 -9.73
N PRO A 10 -13.58 18.79 -10.00
CA PRO A 10 -13.00 19.89 -10.75
C PRO A 10 -13.68 19.95 -12.13
N ARG A 11 -14.07 21.15 -12.58
CA ARG A 11 -14.51 21.37 -13.96
C ARG A 11 -13.27 21.26 -14.87
N VAL A 12 -12.89 20.03 -15.18
CA VAL A 12 -11.94 19.77 -16.27
C VAL A 12 -12.76 19.65 -17.54
N LYS A 13 -12.44 20.43 -18.58
CA LYS A 13 -12.95 20.18 -19.94
C LYS A 13 -12.36 18.84 -20.36
N VAL A 14 -13.20 17.79 -20.33
CA VAL A 14 -12.86 16.47 -20.86
C VAL A 14 -12.87 16.61 -22.37
N THR A 15 -11.70 16.60 -23.00
CA THR A 15 -11.58 16.25 -24.41
C THR A 15 -11.92 14.76 -24.55
N PRO A 16 -12.65 14.35 -25.63
CA PRO A 16 -13.02 12.94 -25.78
C PRO A 16 -11.79 12.06 -25.79
N SER A 17 -11.89 10.94 -25.05
CA SER A 17 -10.88 9.88 -24.98
C SER A 17 -10.44 9.48 -26.39
N PRO A 18 -9.14 9.41 -26.67
CA PRO A 18 -8.67 8.74 -27.88
C PRO A 18 -9.01 7.26 -27.80
N ASP A 19 -9.36 6.73 -28.94
CA ASP A 19 -9.66 5.34 -29.24
C ASP A 19 -8.62 4.39 -28.64
N LYS A 20 -9.05 3.22 -28.17
CA LYS A 20 -8.32 2.14 -27.48
C LYS A 20 -6.80 2.30 -27.54
N SER A 21 -6.21 2.86 -26.49
CA SER A 21 -4.76 3.02 -26.29
C SER A 21 -4.03 1.68 -26.47
N ASP A 22 -2.85 1.72 -27.08
CA ASP A 22 -1.90 0.60 -27.10
C ASP A 22 -1.75 0.11 -25.65
N PRO A 23 -1.95 -1.18 -25.34
CA PRO A 23 -1.81 -1.71 -23.97
C PRO A 23 -0.40 -1.50 -23.35
N ARG A 24 0.54 -0.95 -24.13
CA ARG A 24 1.87 -0.53 -23.68
C ARG A 24 1.97 0.95 -23.33
N GLU A 25 0.93 1.74 -23.58
CA GLU A 25 0.93 3.19 -23.28
C GLU A 25 0.55 3.43 -21.82
N LEU A 26 1.53 3.89 -21.04
CA LEU A 26 1.33 4.22 -19.63
C LEU A 26 0.44 5.46 -19.50
N PRO A 27 -0.47 5.49 -18.49
CA PRO A 27 -1.38 6.61 -18.33
C PRO A 27 -0.62 7.91 -18.01
N PRO A 28 -1.09 9.05 -18.55
CA PRO A 28 -0.49 10.34 -18.26
C PRO A 28 -0.63 10.72 -16.78
N VAL A 29 0.44 11.27 -16.22
CA VAL A 29 0.48 11.73 -14.82
C VAL A 29 0.04 13.18 -14.75
N THR A 30 -0.92 13.48 -13.87
CA THR A 30 -1.34 14.84 -13.56
C THR A 30 -1.34 15.08 -12.05
N VAL A 31 -1.09 16.35 -11.68
CA VAL A 31 -1.04 16.78 -10.29
C VAL A 31 -2.07 17.88 -10.08
N SER A 32 -2.83 17.81 -9.00
CA SER A 32 -3.75 18.86 -8.59
C SER A 32 -3.54 19.23 -7.12
N GLU A 33 -3.99 20.42 -6.73
CA GLU A 33 -3.89 20.90 -5.35
C GLU A 33 -5.26 21.41 -4.89
N TYR A 34 -5.62 21.02 -3.66
CA TYR A 34 -6.82 21.52 -3.01
C TYR A 34 -6.65 21.49 -1.50
N ASP A 35 -7.00 22.58 -0.81
CA ASP A 35 -6.96 22.74 0.65
C ASP A 35 -5.60 22.32 1.28
N GLY A 36 -4.50 22.72 0.62
CA GLY A 36 -3.14 22.43 1.08
C GLY A 36 -2.72 20.95 0.94
N VAL A 37 -3.49 20.18 0.19
CA VAL A 37 -3.16 18.80 -0.19
C VAL A 37 -2.90 18.73 -1.68
N ARG A 38 -1.82 18.05 -2.03
CA ARG A 38 -1.45 17.74 -3.41
C ARG A 38 -1.86 16.32 -3.73
N TYR A 39 -2.46 16.11 -4.90
CA TYR A 39 -3.01 14.84 -5.35
C TYR A 39 -2.35 14.41 -6.66
N LEU A 40 -2.06 13.11 -6.74
CA LEU A 40 -1.59 12.43 -7.95
C LEU A 40 -2.77 11.76 -8.65
N HIS A 41 -2.81 11.87 -9.97
CA HIS A 41 -3.80 11.22 -10.84
C HIS A 41 -3.10 10.52 -12.01
N LEU A 42 -3.67 9.40 -12.48
CA LEU A 42 -3.18 8.62 -13.61
C LEU A 42 -4.28 8.51 -14.67
N GLY A 43 -4.25 9.38 -15.66
CA GLY A 43 -5.17 9.38 -16.80
C GLY A 43 -6.66 9.56 -16.46
N SER A 44 -7.01 9.73 -15.20
CA SER A 44 -8.38 9.81 -14.70
C SER A 44 -8.52 10.83 -13.57
N VAL A 45 -9.76 11.04 -13.09
CA VAL A 45 -10.04 11.91 -11.93
C VAL A 45 -9.79 11.22 -10.58
N TRP A 46 -9.52 9.92 -10.59
CA TRP A 46 -9.27 9.17 -9.38
C TRP A 46 -7.94 9.57 -8.73
N VAL A 47 -7.97 9.69 -7.41
CA VAL A 47 -6.78 10.01 -6.62
C VAL A 47 -5.97 8.72 -6.41
N GLN A 48 -4.75 8.70 -6.97
CA GLN A 48 -3.80 7.60 -6.82
C GLN A 48 -2.80 7.83 -5.67
N GLY A 49 -2.76 9.06 -5.15
CA GLY A 49 -1.92 9.38 -4.01
C GLY A 49 -2.14 10.82 -3.56
N ALA A 50 -1.77 11.11 -2.31
CA ALA A 50 -1.92 12.46 -1.75
C ALA A 50 -0.78 12.78 -0.78
N MET A 51 -0.46 14.08 -0.66
CA MET A 51 0.51 14.61 0.27
C MET A 51 0.07 15.99 0.76
N ARG A 52 0.06 16.20 2.07
CA ARG A 52 -0.14 17.53 2.64
C ARG A 52 1.12 18.38 2.45
N ILE A 53 0.98 19.53 1.78
CA ILE A 53 2.12 20.34 1.34
C ILE A 53 2.97 20.83 2.52
N ASN A 54 2.33 21.30 3.58
CA ASN A 54 3.01 21.83 4.78
C ASN A 54 3.37 20.75 5.82
N LYS A 55 2.98 19.48 5.59
CA LYS A 55 3.27 18.33 6.44
C LYS A 55 3.48 17.07 5.59
N PRO A 56 4.54 17.03 4.75
CA PRO A 56 4.73 15.95 3.77
C PRO A 56 4.91 14.57 4.39
N GLN A 57 5.30 14.51 5.68
CA GLN A 57 5.44 13.26 6.42
C GLN A 57 4.11 12.67 6.87
N LYS A 58 3.02 13.45 6.87
CA LYS A 58 1.71 12.97 7.28
C LYS A 58 1.14 12.05 6.20
N VAL A 59 0.68 10.88 6.62
CA VAL A 59 -0.03 9.93 5.75
C VAL A 59 -1.48 10.38 5.63
N GLU A 60 -1.86 10.90 4.46
CA GLU A 60 -3.14 11.58 4.28
C GLU A 60 -4.28 10.61 3.95
N LEU A 61 -4.04 9.61 3.10
CA LEU A 61 -5.09 8.68 2.64
C LEU A 61 -5.32 7.53 3.62
N ASP A 62 -6.59 7.22 3.89
CA ASP A 62 -7.01 6.20 4.87
C ASP A 62 -6.49 4.80 4.48
N TYR A 63 -6.55 4.44 3.18
CA TYR A 63 -6.06 3.14 2.77
C TYR A 63 -4.53 2.99 2.95
N VAL A 64 -3.77 4.06 2.70
CA VAL A 64 -2.32 4.07 2.94
C VAL A 64 -1.99 3.93 4.42
N GLN A 65 -2.75 4.64 5.29
CA GLN A 65 -2.64 4.45 6.74
C GLN A 65 -2.88 2.98 7.13
N ARG A 66 -3.88 2.32 6.52
CA ARG A 66 -4.18 0.91 6.78
C ARG A 66 -3.13 -0.04 6.20
N MET A 67 -2.46 0.30 5.10
CA MET A 67 -1.32 -0.49 4.61
C MET A 67 -0.19 -0.52 5.65
N LEU A 68 0.03 0.57 6.36
CA LEU A 68 0.98 0.65 7.47
C LEU A 68 0.52 -0.10 8.74
N ALA A 69 -0.70 -0.65 8.77
CA ALA A 69 -1.11 -1.54 9.84
C ALA A 69 -0.31 -2.86 9.85
N SER A 70 0.41 -3.20 8.79
CA SER A 70 1.42 -4.27 8.77
C SER A 70 2.40 -4.20 9.95
N LEU A 71 2.70 -3.00 10.44
CA LEU A 71 3.53 -2.77 11.63
C LEU A 71 3.03 -3.48 12.89
N LEU A 72 1.74 -3.80 12.99
CA LEU A 72 1.17 -4.55 14.12
C LEU A 72 1.74 -5.97 14.24
N TRP A 73 2.22 -6.54 13.14
CA TRP A 73 2.77 -7.88 13.08
C TRP A 73 4.30 -7.92 13.19
N LEU A 74 4.97 -6.77 13.06
CA LEU A 74 6.42 -6.71 13.32
C LEU A 74 6.70 -6.88 14.81
N PRO A 75 7.74 -7.64 15.17
CA PRO A 75 8.12 -7.83 16.58
C PRO A 75 8.61 -6.54 17.23
N THR A 76 9.27 -5.67 16.47
CA THR A 76 9.78 -4.37 16.90
C THR A 76 9.59 -3.31 15.80
N LEU A 77 9.49 -2.03 16.21
CA LEU A 77 9.49 -0.89 15.28
C LEU A 77 10.90 -0.40 14.97
N ASP A 78 11.88 -0.83 15.73
CA ASP A 78 13.29 -0.55 15.54
C ASP A 78 13.91 -1.76 14.82
N ALA A 79 13.54 -1.91 13.53
CA ALA A 79 14.11 -2.97 12.71
C ALA A 79 15.58 -2.63 12.42
N GLU A 80 16.49 -3.32 13.11
CA GLU A 80 17.93 -3.20 12.87
C GLU A 80 18.36 -3.98 11.63
N GLU A 81 17.52 -4.92 11.18
CA GLU A 81 17.80 -5.82 10.04
C GLU A 81 16.61 -5.90 9.10
N GLY A 82 16.90 -5.92 7.80
CA GLY A 82 15.92 -6.04 6.72
C GLY A 82 15.69 -4.72 5.97
N ALA A 83 14.99 -4.84 4.86
CA ALA A 83 14.64 -3.72 4.00
C ALA A 83 13.12 -3.59 3.86
N ALA A 84 12.66 -2.39 3.53
CA ALA A 84 11.30 -2.15 3.09
C ALA A 84 11.24 -2.08 1.57
N VAL A 85 10.24 -2.70 0.98
CA VAL A 85 9.98 -2.64 -0.46
C VAL A 85 8.56 -2.18 -0.70
N GLN A 86 8.38 -1.28 -1.65
CA GLN A 86 7.08 -0.85 -2.14
C GLN A 86 6.95 -1.17 -3.63
N LEU A 87 5.93 -1.92 -3.99
CA LEU A 87 5.54 -2.17 -5.39
C LEU A 87 4.38 -1.24 -5.74
N GLY A 88 4.64 -0.30 -6.66
CA GLY A 88 3.78 0.84 -6.96
C GLY A 88 4.06 2.05 -6.06
N LEU A 89 4.56 3.16 -6.64
CA LEU A 89 5.00 4.34 -5.89
C LEU A 89 3.83 5.23 -5.41
N GLY A 90 2.84 5.46 -6.28
CA GLY A 90 1.83 6.47 -6.03
C GLY A 90 2.46 7.83 -5.70
N ALA A 91 1.95 8.53 -4.68
CA ALA A 91 2.54 9.78 -4.18
C ALA A 91 3.69 9.56 -3.17
N GLY A 92 4.26 8.36 -3.06
CA GLY A 92 5.42 8.04 -2.24
C GLY A 92 5.20 8.13 -0.71
N ALA A 93 3.97 8.05 -0.23
CA ALA A 93 3.69 8.20 1.20
C ALA A 93 4.28 7.05 2.04
N ILE A 94 4.18 5.81 1.56
CA ILE A 94 4.79 4.65 2.21
C ILE A 94 6.31 4.74 2.13
N THR A 95 6.86 5.06 0.96
CA THR A 95 8.32 5.23 0.76
C THR A 95 8.91 6.28 1.71
N ARG A 96 8.23 7.45 1.86
CA ARG A 96 8.64 8.45 2.86
C ARG A 96 8.60 7.92 4.28
N PHE A 97 7.56 7.15 4.60
CA PHE A 97 7.40 6.61 5.94
C PHE A 97 8.48 5.57 6.27
N THR A 98 8.70 4.61 5.39
CA THR A 98 9.68 3.53 5.62
C THR A 98 11.11 4.05 5.64
N ALA A 99 11.48 4.93 4.69
CA ALA A 99 12.83 5.48 4.60
C ALA A 99 13.15 6.49 5.71
N GLN A 100 12.20 7.38 6.07
CA GLN A 100 12.49 8.53 6.94
C GLN A 100 11.99 8.35 8.37
N GLN A 101 10.90 7.60 8.59
CA GLN A 101 10.33 7.42 9.92
C GLN A 101 10.77 6.10 10.58
N LEU A 102 10.90 5.03 9.78
CA LEU A 102 11.44 3.77 10.25
C LEU A 102 12.97 3.68 10.07
N GLY A 103 13.56 4.50 9.19
CA GLY A 103 15.00 4.48 8.90
C GLY A 103 15.45 3.22 8.14
N LEU A 104 14.52 2.52 7.48
CA LEU A 104 14.83 1.29 6.75
C LEU A 104 15.45 1.59 5.38
N PRO A 105 16.44 0.79 4.92
CA PRO A 105 16.74 0.70 3.50
C PRO A 105 15.45 0.46 2.73
N THR A 106 15.10 1.37 1.83
CA THR A 106 13.79 1.34 1.16
C THR A 106 13.99 1.33 -0.35
N THR A 107 13.44 0.30 -1.01
CA THR A 107 13.36 0.21 -2.48
C THR A 107 11.91 0.40 -2.91
N VAL A 108 11.68 1.18 -3.95
CA VAL A 108 10.36 1.31 -4.59
C VAL A 108 10.46 0.93 -6.06
N VAL A 109 9.53 0.10 -6.51
CA VAL A 109 9.42 -0.34 -7.90
C VAL A 109 8.20 0.32 -8.52
N GLU A 110 8.39 1.07 -9.60
CA GLU A 110 7.33 1.80 -10.29
C GLU A 110 7.49 1.64 -11.80
N ILE A 111 6.43 1.24 -12.48
CA ILE A 111 6.46 1.00 -13.92
C ILE A 111 6.44 2.31 -14.73
N ASN A 112 5.82 3.35 -14.18
CA ASN A 112 5.63 4.62 -14.87
C ASN A 112 6.72 5.64 -14.49
N PRO A 113 7.67 5.98 -15.38
CA PRO A 113 8.73 6.93 -15.08
C PRO A 113 8.19 8.35 -14.79
N ASP A 114 7.00 8.70 -15.27
CA ASP A 114 6.40 10.00 -14.99
C ASP A 114 5.84 10.08 -13.56
N VAL A 115 5.42 8.97 -12.96
CA VAL A 115 5.09 8.87 -11.53
C VAL A 115 6.34 9.11 -10.69
N VAL A 116 7.47 8.51 -11.06
CA VAL A 116 8.75 8.73 -10.39
C VAL A 116 9.15 10.20 -10.48
N ARG A 117 9.08 10.79 -11.67
CA ARG A 117 9.38 12.21 -11.88
C ARG A 117 8.48 13.13 -11.04
N ALA A 118 7.18 12.84 -11.01
CA ALA A 118 6.23 13.57 -10.16
C ALA A 118 6.56 13.41 -8.67
N GLY A 119 6.92 12.21 -8.24
CA GLY A 119 7.39 11.90 -6.89
C GLY A 119 8.55 12.78 -6.46
N GLN A 120 9.58 12.89 -7.32
CA GLN A 120 10.76 13.71 -7.09
C GLN A 120 10.44 15.21 -7.08
N MET A 121 9.66 15.68 -8.05
CA MET A 121 9.40 17.12 -8.23
C MET A 121 8.35 17.68 -7.26
N TRP A 122 7.33 16.87 -6.92
CA TRP A 122 6.13 17.39 -6.28
C TRP A 122 5.76 16.69 -4.97
N PHE A 123 6.22 15.44 -4.74
CA PHE A 123 5.78 14.63 -3.61
C PHE A 123 6.91 14.29 -2.62
N ALA A 124 7.98 15.08 -2.60
CA ALA A 124 9.07 14.93 -1.64
C ALA A 124 9.57 13.47 -1.51
N LEU A 125 9.75 12.79 -2.64
CA LEU A 125 10.31 11.45 -2.67
C LEU A 125 11.71 11.45 -2.05
N PRO A 126 12.01 10.61 -1.04
CA PRO A 126 13.30 10.63 -0.36
C PRO A 126 14.45 10.26 -1.28
N GLU A 127 15.54 11.04 -1.27
CA GLU A 127 16.74 10.75 -2.07
C GLU A 127 17.44 9.46 -1.64
N GLN A 128 17.29 9.04 -0.36
CA GLN A 128 17.85 7.80 0.15
C GLN A 128 17.06 6.55 -0.25
N ALA A 129 15.87 6.69 -0.82
CA ALA A 129 15.12 5.55 -1.34
C ALA A 129 15.66 5.13 -2.70
N GLU A 130 15.93 3.85 -2.87
CA GLU A 130 16.23 3.27 -4.16
C GLU A 130 14.97 3.22 -5.03
N VAL A 131 15.05 3.79 -6.24
CA VAL A 131 13.94 3.80 -7.18
C VAL A 131 14.27 2.91 -8.37
N VAL A 132 13.47 1.88 -8.59
CA VAL A 132 13.57 0.99 -9.74
C VAL A 132 12.41 1.28 -10.69
N ILE A 133 12.72 1.73 -11.91
CA ILE A 133 11.71 1.89 -12.97
C ILE A 133 11.58 0.56 -13.69
N GLY A 134 10.45 -0.13 -13.52
CA GLY A 134 10.23 -1.45 -14.10
C GLY A 134 8.99 -2.16 -13.60
N ASP A 135 8.76 -3.35 -14.12
CA ASP A 135 7.66 -4.23 -13.71
C ASP A 135 7.95 -4.89 -12.36
N ALA A 136 6.94 -4.95 -11.50
CA ALA A 136 7.07 -5.50 -10.14
C ALA A 136 7.33 -7.02 -10.13
N ALA A 137 6.76 -7.77 -11.09
CA ALA A 137 7.01 -9.22 -11.19
C ALA A 137 8.44 -9.50 -11.66
N ASP A 138 8.95 -8.70 -12.60
CA ASP A 138 10.33 -8.82 -13.07
C ASP A 138 11.34 -8.50 -11.96
N TRP A 139 11.03 -7.49 -11.13
CA TRP A 139 11.83 -7.15 -9.97
C TRP A 139 11.83 -8.28 -8.93
N LEU A 140 10.65 -8.84 -8.60
CA LEU A 140 10.52 -9.95 -7.65
C LEU A 140 11.31 -11.18 -8.09
N ALA A 141 11.34 -11.47 -9.40
CA ALA A 141 12.08 -12.61 -9.95
C ALA A 141 13.60 -12.49 -9.77
N GLN A 142 14.12 -11.27 -9.58
CA GLN A 142 15.54 -10.97 -9.43
C GLN A 142 15.93 -10.59 -8.00
N ALA A 143 14.95 -10.33 -7.14
CA ALA A 143 15.17 -9.87 -5.76
C ALA A 143 15.83 -10.97 -4.91
N THR A 144 16.69 -10.55 -3.98
CA THR A 144 17.31 -11.46 -3.02
C THR A 144 16.23 -12.08 -2.12
N PRO A 145 16.11 -13.41 -2.07
CA PRO A 145 15.17 -14.06 -1.16
C PRO A 145 15.47 -13.73 0.31
N ARG A 146 14.42 -13.62 1.12
CA ARG A 146 14.51 -13.40 2.58
C ARG A 146 15.28 -12.15 3.00
N SER A 147 15.20 -11.09 2.22
CA SER A 147 15.89 -9.82 2.50
C SER A 147 14.96 -8.70 2.95
N VAL A 148 13.63 -8.89 2.84
CA VAL A 148 12.62 -7.86 3.04
C VAL A 148 11.87 -8.10 4.34
N CYS A 149 11.81 -7.12 5.24
CA CYS A 149 10.99 -7.18 6.45
C CYS A 149 9.58 -6.61 6.24
N LEU A 150 9.44 -5.59 5.38
CA LEU A 150 8.17 -4.97 5.02
C LEU A 150 8.01 -4.91 3.51
N LEU A 151 6.95 -5.51 2.98
CA LEU A 151 6.57 -5.44 1.57
C LEU A 151 5.19 -4.79 1.45
N HIS A 152 5.10 -3.72 0.68
CA HIS A 152 3.84 -3.03 0.40
C HIS A 152 3.49 -3.16 -1.08
N VAL A 153 2.30 -3.69 -1.39
CA VAL A 153 1.81 -3.92 -2.75
C VAL A 153 0.61 -3.02 -3.01
N ASP A 154 0.80 -2.03 -3.88
CA ASP A 154 -0.24 -1.05 -4.26
C ASP A 154 -0.23 -0.88 -5.79
N LEU A 155 -0.60 -1.94 -6.49
CA LEU A 155 -0.54 -2.06 -7.95
C LEU A 155 -1.95 -2.06 -8.53
N TYR A 156 -2.31 -0.95 -9.18
CA TYR A 156 -3.59 -0.78 -9.85
C TYR A 156 -3.42 -0.27 -11.27
N ASP A 157 -4.39 -0.61 -12.13
CA ASP A 157 -4.54 0.03 -13.42
C ASP A 157 -5.03 1.49 -13.26
N HIS A 158 -5.04 2.23 -14.36
CA HIS A 158 -5.43 3.64 -14.39
C HIS A 158 -6.91 3.87 -14.00
N GLU A 159 -7.74 2.83 -14.07
CA GLU A 159 -9.15 2.88 -13.68
C GLU A 159 -9.35 2.55 -12.19
N ALA A 160 -8.30 2.11 -11.51
CA ALA A 160 -8.34 1.58 -10.14
C ALA A 160 -9.39 0.48 -9.96
N ALA A 161 -9.64 -0.29 -11.04
CA ALA A 161 -10.73 -1.25 -11.11
C ALA A 161 -10.31 -2.66 -10.66
N ALA A 162 -9.03 -3.05 -10.90
CA ALA A 162 -8.52 -4.36 -10.54
C ALA A 162 -7.02 -4.30 -10.23
N PRO A 163 -6.50 -5.19 -9.36
CA PRO A 163 -5.07 -5.36 -9.18
C PRO A 163 -4.45 -5.87 -10.51
N VAL A 164 -3.35 -5.24 -10.92
CA VAL A 164 -2.65 -5.61 -12.17
C VAL A 164 -1.98 -6.98 -12.03
N LEU A 165 -1.37 -7.25 -10.87
CA LEU A 165 -0.73 -8.52 -10.54
C LEU A 165 -1.51 -9.16 -9.39
N ASP A 166 -2.30 -10.20 -9.71
CA ASP A 166 -3.15 -10.89 -8.75
C ASP A 166 -3.21 -12.39 -9.07
N SER A 167 -2.08 -13.06 -8.96
CA SER A 167 -1.98 -14.50 -9.11
C SER A 167 -1.39 -15.15 -7.85
N GLN A 168 -1.63 -16.44 -7.66
CA GLN A 168 -1.00 -17.19 -6.56
C GLN A 168 0.53 -17.17 -6.70
N ASP A 169 1.06 -17.28 -7.92
CA ASP A 169 2.50 -17.26 -8.18
C ASP A 169 3.11 -15.89 -7.85
N PHE A 170 2.40 -14.80 -8.15
CA PHE A 170 2.84 -13.46 -7.74
C PHE A 170 2.93 -13.34 -6.22
N TYR A 171 1.92 -13.80 -5.49
CA TYR A 171 1.95 -13.76 -4.03
C TYR A 171 2.96 -14.73 -3.42
N ALA A 172 3.24 -15.86 -4.09
CA ALA A 172 4.31 -16.76 -3.70
C ALA A 172 5.69 -16.08 -3.88
N ALA A 173 5.91 -15.35 -4.99
CA ALA A 173 7.12 -14.56 -5.19
C ALA A 173 7.26 -13.44 -4.13
N CYS A 174 6.17 -12.75 -3.80
CA CYS A 174 6.14 -11.78 -2.70
C CYS A 174 6.55 -12.41 -1.36
N ARG A 175 6.10 -13.65 -1.10
CA ARG A 175 6.48 -14.37 0.12
C ARG A 175 7.95 -14.77 0.13
N GLU A 176 8.52 -15.15 -1.02
CA GLU A 176 9.92 -15.59 -1.10
C GLU A 176 10.93 -14.47 -0.79
N VAL A 177 10.63 -13.23 -1.12
CA VAL A 177 11.51 -12.10 -0.78
C VAL A 177 11.41 -11.69 0.70
N LEU A 178 10.31 -12.03 1.38
CA LEU A 178 10.16 -11.74 2.81
C LEU A 178 11.08 -12.63 3.66
N GLN A 179 11.77 -12.04 4.62
CA GLN A 179 12.45 -12.78 5.69
C GLN A 179 11.43 -13.48 6.61
N ASP A 180 11.88 -14.41 7.43
CA ASP A 180 11.05 -15.02 8.46
C ASP A 180 10.65 -13.95 9.48
N GLY A 181 9.36 -13.85 9.79
CA GLY A 181 8.78 -12.73 10.54
C GLY A 181 8.46 -11.48 9.70
N GLY A 182 8.81 -11.47 8.41
CA GLY A 182 8.49 -10.38 7.50
C GLY A 182 7.01 -10.34 7.11
N VAL A 183 6.53 -9.15 6.76
CA VAL A 183 5.10 -8.88 6.57
C VAL A 183 4.85 -8.16 5.24
N MET A 184 3.87 -8.64 4.48
CA MET A 184 3.31 -7.98 3.31
C MET A 184 2.01 -7.26 3.67
N SER A 185 1.76 -6.08 3.11
CA SER A 185 0.43 -5.49 3.00
C SER A 185 0.06 -5.28 1.55
N VAL A 186 -1.18 -5.61 1.19
CA VAL A 186 -1.72 -5.46 -0.16
C VAL A 186 -2.95 -4.57 -0.10
N ASN A 187 -3.02 -3.56 -0.97
CA ASN A 187 -4.24 -2.81 -1.20
C ASN A 187 -5.09 -3.56 -2.23
N LEU A 188 -6.31 -3.96 -1.87
CA LEU A 188 -7.28 -4.55 -2.77
C LEU A 188 -8.50 -3.63 -2.87
N PHE A 189 -8.97 -3.39 -4.10
CA PHE A 189 -10.16 -2.60 -4.34
C PHE A 189 -11.34 -3.50 -4.72
N GLY A 190 -12.52 -3.17 -4.21
CA GLY A 190 -13.73 -3.95 -4.48
C GLY A 190 -14.26 -4.71 -3.28
N ARG A 191 -15.56 -4.99 -3.30
CA ARG A 191 -16.30 -5.72 -2.25
C ARG A 191 -16.84 -7.05 -2.75
N ASP A 192 -16.47 -7.45 -3.97
CA ASP A 192 -17.09 -8.48 -4.75
C ASP A 192 -16.29 -9.79 -4.78
N ALA A 193 -16.72 -10.72 -5.65
CA ALA A 193 -16.09 -12.02 -5.85
C ALA A 193 -14.57 -11.92 -6.15
N SER A 194 -14.12 -10.84 -6.77
CA SER A 194 -12.69 -10.58 -7.00
C SER A 194 -11.90 -10.49 -5.71
N PHE A 195 -12.40 -9.78 -4.71
CA PHE A 195 -11.74 -9.68 -3.39
C PHE A 195 -11.58 -11.06 -2.74
N VAL A 196 -12.64 -11.88 -2.75
CA VAL A 196 -12.59 -13.23 -2.18
C VAL A 196 -11.56 -14.09 -2.91
N THR A 197 -11.48 -13.97 -4.23
CA THR A 197 -10.51 -14.68 -5.06
C THR A 197 -9.07 -14.24 -4.76
N SER A 198 -8.82 -12.94 -4.66
CA SER A 198 -7.50 -12.39 -4.32
C SER A 198 -7.04 -12.86 -2.94
N VAL A 199 -7.92 -12.79 -1.93
CA VAL A 199 -7.62 -13.27 -0.57
C VAL A 199 -7.34 -14.77 -0.55
N ALA A 200 -8.08 -15.56 -1.33
CA ALA A 200 -7.83 -17.00 -1.43
C ALA A 200 -6.45 -17.31 -2.05
N ARG A 201 -6.01 -16.55 -3.07
CA ARG A 201 -4.67 -16.66 -3.67
C ARG A 201 -3.58 -16.29 -2.67
N ILE A 202 -3.77 -15.21 -1.91
CA ILE A 202 -2.84 -14.82 -0.84
C ILE A 202 -2.77 -15.93 0.22
N ALA A 203 -3.91 -16.46 0.66
CA ALA A 203 -3.96 -17.53 1.66
C ALA A 203 -3.33 -18.83 1.17
N ALA A 204 -3.44 -19.14 -0.14
CA ALA A 204 -2.77 -20.28 -0.74
C ALA A 204 -1.25 -20.13 -0.74
N ALA A 205 -0.74 -18.89 -0.91
CA ALA A 205 0.70 -18.61 -0.91
C ALA A 205 1.30 -18.54 0.51
N TYR A 206 0.57 -17.97 1.47
CA TYR A 206 1.10 -17.67 2.82
C TYR A 206 0.68 -18.67 3.90
N GLY A 207 -0.42 -19.39 3.69
CA GLY A 207 -1.14 -20.14 4.72
C GLY A 207 -2.28 -19.32 5.32
N SER A 208 -3.42 -19.95 5.55
CA SER A 208 -4.63 -19.26 6.01
C SER A 208 -4.52 -18.62 7.40
N ASP A 209 -3.66 -19.15 8.26
CA ASP A 209 -3.38 -18.65 9.60
C ASP A 209 -2.42 -17.44 9.59
N GLN A 210 -1.78 -17.18 8.46
CA GLN A 210 -0.84 -16.07 8.24
C GLN A 210 -1.46 -14.89 7.49
N VAL A 211 -2.80 -14.82 7.36
CA VAL A 211 -3.49 -13.80 6.57
C VAL A 211 -4.57 -13.09 7.40
N TRP A 212 -4.56 -11.79 7.33
CA TRP A 212 -5.53 -10.91 8.01
C TRP A 212 -6.02 -9.85 7.03
N SER A 213 -7.27 -9.41 7.17
CA SER A 213 -7.81 -8.28 6.44
C SER A 213 -8.25 -7.17 7.40
N LEU A 214 -8.20 -5.92 6.95
CA LEU A 214 -8.82 -4.81 7.64
C LEU A 214 -10.21 -4.54 7.06
N GLN A 215 -11.09 -3.91 7.84
CA GLN A 215 -12.38 -3.45 7.32
C GLN A 215 -12.16 -2.53 6.10
N PRO A 216 -13.05 -2.57 5.09
CA PRO A 216 -12.95 -1.69 3.92
C PRO A 216 -12.96 -0.22 4.30
N THR A 217 -12.28 0.62 3.52
CA THR A 217 -12.43 2.07 3.58
C THR A 217 -13.79 2.49 3.00
N ARG A 218 -14.14 3.76 3.12
CA ARG A 218 -15.37 4.29 2.52
C ARG A 218 -15.31 4.29 1.00
N GLU A 219 -14.12 4.46 0.45
CA GLU A 219 -13.83 4.47 -0.99
C GLU A 219 -13.87 3.07 -1.59
N GLY A 220 -13.76 2.02 -0.77
CA GLY A 220 -13.84 0.62 -1.20
C GLY A 220 -12.53 -0.15 -1.13
N ASN A 221 -11.43 0.48 -0.72
CA ASN A 221 -10.17 -0.21 -0.52
C ASN A 221 -10.24 -1.16 0.67
N THR A 222 -9.72 -2.36 0.53
CA THR A 222 -9.53 -3.30 1.63
C THR A 222 -8.07 -3.72 1.68
N VAL A 223 -7.42 -3.48 2.81
CA VAL A 223 -6.03 -3.89 3.00
C VAL A 223 -6.00 -5.29 3.56
N VAL A 224 -5.20 -6.15 2.93
CA VAL A 224 -4.86 -7.49 3.40
C VAL A 224 -3.41 -7.49 3.88
N VAL A 225 -3.18 -8.09 5.03
CA VAL A 225 -1.85 -8.29 5.61
C VAL A 225 -1.55 -9.78 5.59
N ALA A 226 -0.34 -10.15 5.17
CA ALA A 226 0.11 -11.54 5.19
C ALA A 226 1.53 -11.61 5.73
N GLY A 227 1.81 -12.60 6.57
CA GLY A 227 3.10 -12.77 7.23
C GLY A 227 3.83 -14.03 6.77
N ARG A 228 5.15 -13.98 6.64
CA ARG A 228 5.98 -15.16 6.49
C ARG A 228 6.44 -15.64 7.85
N GLN A 229 5.91 -16.78 8.32
CA GLN A 229 6.26 -17.38 9.63
C GLN A 229 6.17 -16.38 10.79
N VAL A 230 5.18 -15.51 10.74
CA VAL A 230 4.93 -14.55 11.82
C VAL A 230 4.29 -15.30 12.99
N ALA A 231 4.86 -15.17 14.18
CA ALA A 231 4.18 -15.59 15.39
C ALA A 231 2.87 -14.80 15.51
N VAL A 232 1.71 -15.49 15.44
CA VAL A 232 0.41 -14.85 15.51
C VAL A 232 0.28 -14.13 16.85
N PRO A 233 0.25 -12.77 16.86
CA PRO A 233 0.22 -12.05 18.12
C PRO A 233 -1.14 -12.22 18.78
N ASP A 234 -1.17 -12.43 20.06
CA ASP A 234 -2.39 -12.35 20.82
C ASP A 234 -2.91 -10.90 20.92
N ARG A 235 -4.09 -10.74 21.53
CA ARG A 235 -4.74 -9.43 21.63
C ARG A 235 -3.96 -8.44 22.52
N GLU A 236 -3.27 -8.92 23.52
CA GLU A 236 -2.50 -8.09 24.44
C GLU A 236 -1.24 -7.55 23.74
N VAL A 237 -0.52 -8.41 23.04
CA VAL A 237 0.63 -8.04 22.20
C VAL A 237 0.22 -7.05 21.13
N LEU A 238 -0.87 -7.30 20.40
CA LEU A 238 -1.39 -6.35 19.39
C LEU A 238 -1.76 -5.00 20.01
N SER A 239 -2.36 -5.00 21.21
CA SER A 239 -2.71 -3.77 21.90
C SER A 239 -1.48 -2.96 22.33
N ALA A 240 -0.46 -3.61 22.87
CA ALA A 240 0.79 -2.96 23.22
C ALA A 240 1.51 -2.38 21.99
N ARG A 241 1.57 -3.14 20.89
CA ARG A 241 2.15 -2.66 19.62
C ARG A 241 1.37 -1.47 19.06
N ALA A 242 0.04 -1.52 19.07
CA ALA A 242 -0.78 -0.41 18.60
C ALA A 242 -0.58 0.87 19.43
N GLN A 243 -0.39 0.75 20.74
CA GLN A 243 -0.05 1.87 21.60
C GLN A 243 1.33 2.46 21.25
N ALA A 244 2.33 1.61 21.05
CA ALA A 244 3.67 2.04 20.67
C ALA A 244 3.69 2.74 19.29
N ILE A 245 2.99 2.18 18.30
CA ILE A 245 2.85 2.78 16.96
C ILE A 245 2.18 4.14 17.06
N GLU A 246 1.07 4.25 17.79
CA GLU A 246 0.32 5.50 17.89
C GLU A 246 1.08 6.55 18.71
N ALA A 247 1.82 6.15 19.74
CA ALA A 247 2.68 7.05 20.50
C ALA A 247 3.81 7.64 19.62
N ARG A 248 4.40 6.83 18.74
CA ARG A 248 5.52 7.26 17.89
C ARG A 248 5.03 7.98 16.62
N PHE A 249 3.95 7.52 16.00
CA PHE A 249 3.53 7.94 14.67
C PHE A 249 2.08 8.49 14.58
N GLY A 250 1.39 8.65 15.69
CA GLY A 250 0.02 9.16 15.70
C GLY A 250 -0.12 10.55 15.09
N THR A 251 0.86 11.44 15.30
CA THR A 251 0.91 12.78 14.70
C THR A 251 1.11 12.77 13.19
N LEU A 252 1.60 11.65 12.66
CA LEU A 252 1.75 11.40 11.21
C LEU A 252 0.48 10.82 10.58
N GLY A 253 -0.57 10.61 11.36
CA GLY A 253 -1.86 10.13 10.86
C GLY A 253 -2.08 8.62 11.03
N LEU A 254 -1.29 7.92 11.86
CA LEU A 254 -1.44 6.47 12.09
C LEU A 254 -2.30 6.19 13.34
N PRO A 255 -3.61 5.88 13.19
CA PRO A 255 -4.52 5.63 14.32
C PRO A 255 -4.48 4.13 14.70
N ALA A 256 -3.32 3.61 15.15
CA ALA A 256 -3.08 2.18 15.28
C ALA A 256 -4.07 1.46 16.23
N ARG A 257 -4.51 2.10 17.31
CA ARG A 257 -5.53 1.54 18.21
C ARG A 257 -6.89 1.33 17.54
N LYS A 258 -7.21 2.12 16.49
CA LYS A 258 -8.44 1.90 15.70
C LYS A 258 -8.32 0.65 14.84
N TRP A 259 -7.13 0.34 14.33
CA TRP A 259 -6.90 -0.84 13.47
C TRP A 259 -7.23 -2.15 14.19
N LEU A 260 -7.02 -2.26 15.51
CA LEU A 260 -7.34 -3.45 16.30
C LEU A 260 -8.82 -3.88 16.17
N ARG A 261 -9.73 -2.93 15.95
CA ARG A 261 -11.16 -3.22 15.75
C ARG A 261 -11.48 -3.58 14.30
N MET A 262 -10.58 -3.27 13.39
CA MET A 262 -10.75 -3.49 11.95
C MET A 262 -10.15 -4.81 11.48
N VAL A 263 -9.15 -5.33 12.19
CA VAL A 263 -8.46 -6.58 11.85
C VAL A 263 -9.40 -7.77 11.96
N ARG A 264 -9.38 -8.60 10.91
CA ARG A 264 -10.09 -9.88 10.83
C ARG A 264 -9.12 -10.95 10.34
N PRO A 265 -8.87 -12.02 11.12
CA PRO A 265 -8.10 -13.15 10.63
C PRO A 265 -8.87 -13.81 9.48
N HIS A 266 -8.11 -14.26 8.49
CA HIS A 266 -8.70 -15.03 7.41
C HIS A 266 -9.21 -16.36 7.95
N ARG A 267 -10.43 -16.74 7.55
CA ARG A 267 -11.03 -18.03 7.85
C ARG A 267 -11.29 -18.74 6.52
N PRO A 268 -10.72 -19.91 6.28
CA PRO A 268 -11.03 -20.66 5.07
C PRO A 268 -12.55 -20.91 5.02
N VAL A 269 -13.14 -20.73 3.85
CA VAL A 269 -14.52 -21.11 3.62
C VAL A 269 -14.53 -22.64 3.61
N VAL A 270 -15.05 -23.26 4.68
CA VAL A 270 -15.34 -24.70 4.69
C VAL A 270 -16.58 -24.87 3.80
N LEU A 271 -16.38 -25.35 2.59
CA LEU A 271 -17.49 -25.84 1.76
C LEU A 271 -18.04 -27.10 2.47
N VAL A 272 -19.20 -26.96 3.10
CA VAL A 272 -19.99 -28.07 3.65
C VAL A 272 -20.77 -28.73 2.52
#